data_fd98823ee0098fa3ce4b73147a3acccf
#
_entry.id   fd98823ee0098fa3ce4b73147a3acccf
#
_cell.length_a   1.000
_cell.length_b   1.000
_cell.length_c   1.000
_cell.angle_alpha   90.00
_cell.angle_beta   90.00
_cell.angle_gamma   90.00
#
_symmetry.space_group_name_H-M   'P 1'
#
loop_
_entity.id
_entity.type
_entity.pdbx_description
1 polymer ?
#
loop_
_entity_poly.entity_id
_entity_poly.type
_entity_poly.pdbx_seq_one_letter_code
_entity_poly.pdbx_strand_id
1 'polypeptide(L)'
;NGIVDFQSEQCIGCGYCIAGCPFDVPRLNPEDNRVYKCTLCVDRVTVGQEPACVKTCPTGAIHFGSKESMKNLAGERVAELKTRGFDNAGLYDPEGVGGTHVMYVLHHADKPTLYHGLPENPSISPTVKFWKGVWKPLAAIGFAATFAASVFHYVGVGPNRAEEDDDNLHHDDDEVRKP
;
A
#
# COMPACT_ATOMS: atom_id res chain seq x y z
N ASN A 1 -7.10 4.49 13.37
CA ASN A 1 -7.89 3.24 13.54
C ASN A 1 -7.31 2.05 12.74
N GLY A 2 -6.33 2.24 11.85
CA GLY A 2 -5.71 1.17 11.06
C GLY A 2 -6.62 0.55 9.99
N ILE A 3 -7.77 1.14 9.73
CA ILE A 3 -8.68 0.71 8.66
C ILE A 3 -8.16 1.24 7.33
N VAL A 4 -7.98 0.36 6.37
CA VAL A 4 -7.68 0.73 4.98
C VAL A 4 -9.02 0.84 4.26
N ASP A 5 -9.48 2.07 4.08
CA ASP A 5 -10.70 2.34 3.33
C ASP A 5 -10.45 2.27 1.82
N PHE A 6 -11.53 2.17 1.05
CA PHE A 6 -11.53 2.04 -0.38
C PHE A 6 -12.61 2.94 -1.01
N GLN A 7 -12.18 3.88 -1.84
CA GLN A 7 -13.07 4.79 -2.54
C GLN A 7 -13.45 4.19 -3.90
N SER A 8 -14.57 3.47 -3.94
CA SER A 8 -15.05 2.80 -5.15
C SER A 8 -15.33 3.76 -6.31
N GLU A 9 -15.69 5.01 -6.02
CA GLU A 9 -15.97 6.04 -7.04
C GLU A 9 -14.71 6.44 -7.84
N GLN A 10 -13.53 6.35 -7.22
CA GLN A 10 -12.25 6.65 -7.86
C GLN A 10 -11.60 5.43 -8.51
N CYS A 11 -12.24 4.28 -8.44
CA CYS A 11 -11.71 3.04 -8.99
C CYS A 11 -11.85 3.01 -10.51
N ILE A 12 -10.73 2.83 -11.21
CA ILE A 12 -10.67 2.70 -12.67
C ILE A 12 -10.56 1.24 -13.15
N GLY A 13 -10.66 0.26 -12.24
CA GLY A 13 -10.58 -1.15 -12.59
C GLY A 13 -9.19 -1.66 -13.00
N CYS A 14 -8.10 -0.96 -12.70
CA CYS A 14 -6.76 -1.33 -13.16
C CYS A 14 -6.20 -2.66 -12.60
N GLY A 15 -6.82 -3.24 -11.57
CA GLY A 15 -6.44 -4.56 -11.02
C GLY A 15 -5.15 -4.61 -10.17
N TYR A 16 -4.37 -3.54 -10.05
CA TYR A 16 -3.12 -3.56 -9.28
C TYR A 16 -3.29 -3.96 -7.82
N CYS A 17 -4.39 -3.55 -7.17
CA CYS A 17 -4.68 -3.93 -5.79
C CYS A 17 -4.97 -5.44 -5.65
N ILE A 18 -5.50 -6.09 -6.68
CA ILE A 18 -5.74 -7.54 -6.72
C ILE A 18 -4.39 -8.25 -6.81
N ALA A 19 -3.58 -7.89 -7.83
CA ALA A 19 -2.26 -8.49 -8.03
C ALA A 19 -1.29 -8.22 -6.85
N GLY A 20 -1.45 -7.09 -6.16
CA GLY A 20 -0.62 -6.71 -5.02
C GLY A 20 -1.04 -7.31 -3.69
N CYS A 21 -2.23 -7.91 -3.59
CA CYS A 21 -2.75 -8.45 -2.33
C CYS A 21 -2.34 -9.92 -2.15
N PRO A 22 -1.47 -10.26 -1.17
CA PRO A 22 -1.06 -11.64 -0.95
C PRO A 22 -2.17 -12.53 -0.37
N PHE A 23 -3.30 -11.95 0.03
CA PHE A 23 -4.47 -12.64 0.59
C PHE A 23 -5.63 -12.75 -0.39
N ASP A 24 -5.47 -12.24 -1.62
CA ASP A 24 -6.52 -12.25 -2.65
C ASP A 24 -7.87 -11.67 -2.17
N VAL A 25 -7.81 -10.60 -1.36
CA VAL A 25 -9.01 -9.98 -0.75
C VAL A 25 -9.77 -9.07 -1.72
N PRO A 26 -9.12 -8.18 -2.50
CA PRO A 26 -9.84 -7.31 -3.42
C PRO A 26 -10.44 -8.12 -4.58
N ARG A 27 -11.71 -7.85 -4.92
CA ARG A 27 -12.44 -8.52 -6.01
C ARG A 27 -12.94 -7.51 -7.03
N LEU A 28 -12.71 -7.80 -8.31
CA LEU A 28 -13.28 -7.02 -9.40
C LEU A 28 -14.74 -7.45 -9.61
N ASN A 29 -15.64 -6.46 -9.62
CA ASN A 29 -17.01 -6.69 -10.07
C ASN A 29 -17.07 -6.48 -11.59
N PRO A 30 -17.48 -7.50 -12.37
CA PRO A 30 -17.51 -7.40 -13.82
C PRO A 30 -18.63 -6.48 -14.36
N GLU A 31 -19.65 -6.17 -13.55
CA GLU A 31 -20.76 -5.34 -13.99
C GLU A 31 -20.40 -3.86 -14.10
N ASP A 32 -19.61 -3.35 -13.14
CA ASP A 32 -19.22 -1.93 -13.09
C ASP A 32 -17.71 -1.72 -13.27
N ASN A 33 -16.95 -2.80 -13.46
CA ASN A 33 -15.49 -2.82 -13.60
C ASN A 33 -14.76 -2.13 -12.43
N ARG A 34 -15.30 -2.22 -11.21
CA ARG A 34 -14.71 -1.68 -9.99
C ARG A 34 -14.28 -2.78 -9.04
N VAL A 35 -13.26 -2.48 -8.26
CA VAL A 35 -12.76 -3.40 -7.23
C VAL A 35 -13.48 -3.14 -5.92
N TYR A 36 -13.83 -4.21 -5.22
CA TYR A 36 -14.44 -4.17 -3.90
C TYR A 36 -13.66 -5.01 -2.90
N LYS A 37 -13.66 -4.61 -1.64
CA LYS A 37 -13.11 -5.35 -0.51
C LYS A 37 -13.86 -5.02 0.76
N CYS A 38 -13.64 -5.79 1.83
CA CYS A 38 -14.12 -5.46 3.15
C CYS A 38 -13.58 -4.09 3.61
N THR A 39 -14.46 -3.18 4.00
CA THR A 39 -14.13 -1.84 4.53
C THR A 39 -13.94 -1.83 6.04
N LEU A 40 -14.02 -3.00 6.71
CA LEU A 40 -14.09 -3.12 8.17
C LEU A 40 -15.23 -2.26 8.77
N CYS A 41 -16.29 -2.03 8.00
CA CYS A 41 -17.43 -1.20 8.37
C CYS A 41 -17.01 0.16 8.94
N VAL A 42 -16.09 0.87 8.25
CA VAL A 42 -15.53 2.15 8.69
C VAL A 42 -16.62 3.16 9.05
N ASP A 43 -17.70 3.19 8.28
CA ASP A 43 -18.91 4.01 8.48
C ASP A 43 -19.57 3.76 9.84
N ARG A 44 -19.66 2.50 10.26
CA ARG A 44 -20.23 2.09 11.54
C ARG A 44 -19.26 2.33 12.70
N VAL A 45 -17.99 1.96 12.51
CA VAL A 45 -16.96 2.06 13.55
C VAL A 45 -16.68 3.52 13.92
N THR A 46 -16.71 4.44 12.96
CA THR A 46 -16.49 5.86 13.22
C THR A 46 -17.57 6.51 14.08
N VAL A 47 -18.78 5.97 14.09
CA VAL A 47 -19.89 6.41 14.96
C VAL A 47 -20.05 5.52 16.20
N GLY A 48 -19.06 4.71 16.56
CA GLY A 48 -19.05 3.89 17.76
C GLY A 48 -19.89 2.61 17.68
N GLN A 49 -20.29 2.19 16.49
CA GLN A 49 -21.03 0.94 16.28
C GLN A 49 -20.09 -0.20 15.95
N GLU A 50 -20.48 -1.42 16.33
CA GLU A 50 -19.75 -2.63 15.94
C GLU A 50 -19.90 -2.91 14.44
N PRO A 51 -18.88 -3.56 13.81
CA PRO A 51 -19.00 -4.10 12.45
C PRO A 51 -20.23 -5.01 12.30
N ALA A 52 -20.85 -4.97 11.14
CA ALA A 52 -22.08 -5.71 10.88
C ALA A 52 -21.91 -7.23 11.07
N CYS A 53 -20.78 -7.79 10.64
CA CYS A 53 -20.46 -9.22 10.77
C CYS A 53 -20.33 -9.64 12.25
N VAL A 54 -19.79 -8.79 13.11
CA VAL A 54 -19.70 -9.03 14.56
C VAL A 54 -21.09 -9.06 15.16
N LYS A 55 -21.88 -8.01 14.89
CA LYS A 55 -23.26 -7.89 15.42
C LYS A 55 -24.17 -9.04 14.97
N THR A 56 -23.95 -9.58 13.79
CA THR A 56 -24.82 -10.60 13.19
C THR A 56 -24.37 -12.03 13.53
N CYS A 57 -23.16 -12.23 14.06
CA CYS A 57 -22.61 -13.55 14.33
C CYS A 57 -23.37 -14.25 15.48
N PRO A 58 -24.19 -15.28 15.22
CA PRO A 58 -25.00 -15.92 16.27
C PRO A 58 -24.17 -16.74 17.24
N THR A 59 -22.98 -17.19 16.81
CA THR A 59 -22.08 -18.01 17.64
C THR A 59 -21.07 -17.18 18.42
N GLY A 60 -21.02 -15.86 18.20
CA GLY A 60 -20.02 -14.99 18.79
C GLY A 60 -18.57 -15.34 18.39
N ALA A 61 -18.38 -15.95 17.22
CA ALA A 61 -17.05 -16.33 16.73
C ALA A 61 -16.24 -15.15 16.18
N ILE A 62 -16.90 -14.04 15.87
CA ILE A 62 -16.28 -12.83 15.33
C ILE A 62 -16.28 -11.77 16.43
N HIS A 63 -15.08 -11.28 16.76
CA HIS A 63 -14.88 -10.24 17.76
C HIS A 63 -14.29 -8.99 17.12
N PHE A 64 -14.51 -7.84 17.74
CA PHE A 64 -14.00 -6.56 17.33
C PHE A 64 -13.48 -5.77 18.54
N GLY A 65 -12.34 -5.10 18.38
CA GLY A 65 -11.74 -4.29 19.43
C GLY A 65 -10.38 -3.74 19.03
N SER A 66 -9.63 -3.21 20.00
CA SER A 66 -8.26 -2.80 19.77
C SER A 66 -7.38 -4.00 19.38
N LYS A 67 -6.34 -3.78 18.57
CA LYS A 67 -5.44 -4.87 18.14
C LYS A 67 -4.84 -5.62 19.33
N GLU A 68 -4.48 -4.91 20.39
CA GLU A 68 -3.93 -5.50 21.60
C GLU A 68 -4.96 -6.38 22.33
N SER A 69 -6.16 -5.85 22.55
CA SER A 69 -7.24 -6.62 23.17
C SER A 69 -7.59 -7.87 22.39
N MET A 70 -7.63 -7.78 21.06
CA MET A 70 -7.92 -8.92 20.20
C MET A 70 -6.79 -9.96 20.19
N LYS A 71 -5.53 -9.54 20.31
CA LYS A 71 -4.39 -10.47 20.47
C LYS A 71 -4.45 -11.21 21.80
N ASN A 72 -4.81 -10.53 22.87
CA ASN A 72 -4.96 -11.16 24.19
C ASN A 72 -6.09 -12.21 24.17
N LEU A 73 -7.25 -11.82 23.65
CA LEU A 73 -8.39 -12.74 23.49
C LEU A 73 -8.02 -13.96 22.61
N ALA A 74 -7.30 -13.72 21.52
CA ALA A 74 -6.83 -14.80 20.64
C ALA A 74 -5.87 -15.74 21.37
N GLY A 75 -4.96 -15.21 22.21
CA GLY A 75 -4.06 -16.00 23.04
C GLY A 75 -4.80 -16.90 24.02
N GLU A 76 -5.83 -16.37 24.69
CA GLU A 76 -6.70 -17.15 25.58
C GLU A 76 -7.42 -18.29 24.83
N ARG A 77 -7.95 -17.99 23.64
CA ARG A 77 -8.62 -19.00 22.79
C ARG A 77 -7.67 -20.07 22.28
N VAL A 78 -6.43 -19.70 21.92
CA VAL A 78 -5.39 -20.68 21.54
C VAL A 78 -5.06 -21.60 22.72
N ALA A 79 -4.93 -21.05 23.94
CA ALA A 79 -4.67 -21.83 25.13
C ALA A 79 -5.83 -22.81 25.40
N GLU A 80 -7.08 -22.36 25.32
CA GLU A 80 -8.26 -23.20 25.45
C GLU A 80 -8.28 -24.35 24.43
N LEU A 81 -8.00 -24.07 23.16
CA LEU A 81 -7.95 -25.09 22.11
C LEU A 81 -6.90 -26.16 22.40
N LYS A 82 -5.73 -25.77 22.88
CA LYS A 82 -4.66 -26.71 23.25
C LYS A 82 -5.10 -27.62 24.39
N THR A 83 -5.83 -27.13 25.40
CA THR A 83 -6.36 -27.98 26.46
C THR A 83 -7.41 -28.98 25.96
N ARG A 84 -8.05 -28.69 24.82
CA ARG A 84 -9.02 -29.56 24.14
C ARG A 84 -8.38 -30.57 23.18
N GLY A 85 -7.04 -30.62 23.10
CA GLY A 85 -6.31 -31.59 22.28
C GLY A 85 -5.92 -31.05 20.87
N PHE A 86 -6.06 -29.77 20.63
CA PHE A 86 -5.57 -29.14 19.37
C PHE A 86 -4.16 -28.55 19.56
N ASP A 87 -3.16 -29.41 19.64
CA ASP A 87 -1.79 -29.04 19.96
C ASP A 87 -1.20 -28.02 18.99
N ASN A 88 -1.61 -28.08 17.71
CA ASN A 88 -1.17 -27.17 16.66
C ASN A 88 -2.04 -25.89 16.56
N ALA A 89 -2.91 -25.64 17.54
CA ALA A 89 -3.70 -24.41 17.55
C ALA A 89 -2.81 -23.18 17.71
N GLY A 90 -3.10 -22.12 16.96
CA GLY A 90 -2.32 -20.89 16.98
C GLY A 90 -3.06 -19.69 16.37
N LEU A 91 -2.44 -18.54 16.54
CA LEU A 91 -2.90 -17.28 15.94
C LEU A 91 -2.26 -17.07 14.57
N TYR A 92 -3.09 -16.87 13.57
CA TYR A 92 -2.65 -16.43 12.24
C TYR A 92 -2.66 -14.90 12.16
N ASP A 93 -1.49 -14.29 12.31
CA ASP A 93 -1.19 -12.85 12.15
C ASP A 93 0.19 -12.73 11.47
N PRO A 94 0.29 -12.94 10.13
CA PRO A 94 1.57 -13.18 9.46
C PRO A 94 2.50 -11.96 9.49
N GLU A 95 3.71 -12.17 9.98
CA GLU A 95 4.74 -11.14 10.15
C GLU A 95 5.29 -10.62 8.82
N GLY A 96 5.30 -11.44 7.76
CA GLY A 96 5.85 -11.08 6.44
C GLY A 96 5.19 -9.86 5.78
N VAL A 97 3.98 -9.51 6.22
CA VAL A 97 3.24 -8.29 5.81
C VAL A 97 3.14 -7.25 6.93
N GLY A 98 3.79 -7.47 8.09
CA GLY A 98 3.70 -6.59 9.26
C GLY A 98 2.47 -6.82 10.14
N GLY A 99 1.88 -8.00 10.04
CA GLY A 99 0.63 -8.38 10.69
C GLY A 99 -0.61 -7.87 9.94
N THR A 100 -1.78 -8.33 10.38
CA THR A 100 -3.07 -8.02 9.74
C THR A 100 -4.05 -7.37 10.73
N HIS A 101 -5.09 -6.71 10.21
CA HIS A 101 -6.18 -6.17 11.01
C HIS A 101 -7.36 -7.16 11.14
N VAL A 102 -7.29 -8.28 10.43
CA VAL A 102 -8.17 -9.44 10.61
C VAL A 102 -7.27 -10.61 10.94
N MET A 103 -7.44 -11.19 12.12
CA MET A 103 -6.63 -12.29 12.65
C MET A 103 -7.52 -13.50 12.84
N TYR A 104 -6.94 -14.69 12.73
CA TYR A 104 -7.68 -15.95 12.86
C TYR A 104 -7.03 -16.84 13.92
N VAL A 105 -7.85 -17.36 14.83
CA VAL A 105 -7.45 -18.46 15.69
C VAL A 105 -7.74 -19.77 14.95
N LEU A 106 -6.70 -20.52 14.64
CA LEU A 106 -6.77 -21.74 13.84
C LEU A 106 -6.48 -22.98 14.70
N HIS A 107 -7.17 -24.09 14.44
CA HIS A 107 -6.88 -25.39 15.06
C HIS A 107 -5.55 -25.97 14.56
N HIS A 108 -5.19 -25.69 13.31
CA HIS A 108 -3.97 -26.15 12.64
C HIS A 108 -3.22 -24.93 12.07
N ALA A 109 -2.59 -24.14 12.96
CA ALA A 109 -1.83 -22.96 12.57
C ALA A 109 -0.51 -23.30 11.85
N ASP A 110 -0.04 -24.53 11.99
CA ASP A 110 1.08 -25.12 11.25
C ASP A 110 0.76 -25.33 9.75
N LYS A 111 -0.53 -25.37 9.39
CA LYS A 111 -1.00 -25.61 8.02
C LYS A 111 -2.13 -24.64 7.64
N PRO A 112 -1.85 -23.34 7.52
CA PRO A 112 -2.88 -22.33 7.22
C PRO A 112 -3.58 -22.56 5.88
N THR A 113 -2.93 -23.24 4.94
CA THR A 113 -3.52 -23.62 3.64
C THR A 113 -4.71 -24.56 3.71
N LEU A 114 -4.93 -25.22 4.83
CA LEU A 114 -6.17 -25.99 5.07
C LEU A 114 -7.41 -25.09 5.15
N TYR A 115 -7.20 -23.81 5.45
CA TYR A 115 -8.26 -22.82 5.54
C TYR A 115 -8.28 -22.00 4.24
N HIS A 116 -9.45 -21.91 3.62
CA HIS A 116 -9.61 -21.31 2.31
C HIS A 116 -9.00 -19.89 2.22
N GLY A 117 -8.02 -19.72 1.34
CA GLY A 117 -7.43 -18.42 1.04
C GLY A 117 -6.38 -17.91 2.03
N LEU A 118 -5.91 -18.71 2.99
CA LEU A 118 -4.84 -18.32 3.91
C LEU A 118 -3.47 -18.79 3.38
N PRO A 119 -2.60 -17.91 2.88
CA PRO A 119 -1.25 -18.26 2.45
C PRO A 119 -0.33 -18.55 3.66
N GLU A 120 0.63 -19.48 3.51
CA GLU A 120 1.56 -19.84 4.59
C GLU A 120 2.49 -18.68 4.95
N ASN A 121 3.10 -18.04 3.96
CA ASN A 121 4.08 -16.97 4.13
C ASN A 121 3.78 -15.77 3.22
N PRO A 122 2.67 -15.04 3.48
CA PRO A 122 2.41 -13.83 2.73
C PRO A 122 3.49 -12.80 2.99
N SER A 123 4.06 -12.23 1.93
CA SER A 123 5.11 -11.22 2.05
C SER A 123 4.94 -10.11 1.03
N ILE A 124 5.42 -8.92 1.39
CA ILE A 124 5.50 -7.81 0.44
C ILE A 124 6.62 -8.13 -0.56
N SER A 125 6.32 -8.01 -1.86
CA SER A 125 7.28 -8.27 -2.93
C SER A 125 8.63 -7.56 -2.68
N PRO A 126 9.76 -8.26 -2.85
CA PRO A 126 11.09 -7.66 -2.71
C PRO A 126 11.28 -6.44 -3.62
N THR A 127 10.67 -6.43 -4.81
CA THR A 127 10.68 -5.31 -5.75
C THR A 127 10.09 -4.04 -5.13
N VAL A 128 8.99 -4.16 -4.39
CA VAL A 128 8.34 -3.03 -3.70
C VAL A 128 9.22 -2.52 -2.56
N LYS A 129 9.86 -3.42 -1.80
CA LYS A 129 10.80 -3.06 -0.73
C LYS A 129 12.00 -2.31 -1.29
N PHE A 130 12.58 -2.81 -2.38
CA PHE A 130 13.71 -2.16 -3.08
C PHE A 130 13.32 -0.78 -3.61
N TRP A 131 12.18 -0.68 -4.30
CA TRP A 131 11.67 0.60 -4.83
C TRP A 131 11.48 1.65 -3.74
N LYS A 132 10.82 1.29 -2.64
CA LYS A 132 10.54 2.22 -1.54
C LYS A 132 11.78 2.56 -0.70
N GLY A 133 12.64 1.57 -0.44
CA GLY A 133 13.78 1.71 0.47
C GLY A 133 15.02 2.35 -0.18
N VAL A 134 15.28 2.07 -1.44
CA VAL A 134 16.52 2.48 -2.12
C VAL A 134 16.25 3.43 -3.28
N TRP A 135 15.41 3.02 -4.22
CA TRP A 135 15.26 3.75 -5.48
C TRP A 135 14.57 5.11 -5.30
N LYS A 136 13.50 5.15 -4.52
CA LYS A 136 12.75 6.40 -4.29
C LYS A 136 13.60 7.49 -3.63
N PRO A 137 14.37 7.27 -2.55
CA PRO A 137 15.25 8.30 -1.99
C PRO A 137 16.39 8.71 -2.93
N LEU A 138 16.99 7.77 -3.69
CA LEU A 138 18.00 8.11 -4.70
C LEU A 138 17.45 8.96 -5.82
N ALA A 139 16.25 8.66 -6.30
CA ALA A 139 15.58 9.47 -7.31
C ALA A 139 15.27 10.90 -6.80
N ALA A 140 14.88 11.03 -5.53
CA ALA A 140 14.65 12.33 -4.92
C ALA A 140 15.94 13.18 -4.82
N ILE A 141 17.08 12.55 -4.45
CA ILE A 141 18.39 13.20 -4.43
C ILE A 141 18.81 13.61 -5.85
N GLY A 142 18.66 12.72 -6.83
CA GLY A 142 18.96 13.01 -8.23
C GLY A 142 18.14 14.19 -8.77
N PHE A 143 16.84 14.21 -8.46
CA PHE A 143 15.96 15.32 -8.84
C PHE A 143 16.39 16.66 -8.19
N ALA A 144 16.71 16.65 -6.90
CA ALA A 144 17.20 17.83 -6.19
C ALA A 144 18.53 18.35 -6.77
N ALA A 145 19.45 17.44 -7.11
CA ALA A 145 20.73 17.78 -7.73
C ALA A 145 20.56 18.37 -9.13
N THR A 146 19.70 17.80 -9.97
CA THR A 146 19.42 18.34 -11.32
C THR A 146 18.71 19.70 -11.23
N PHE A 147 17.80 19.87 -10.29
CA PHE A 147 17.14 21.15 -10.07
C PHE A 147 18.14 22.23 -9.64
N ALA A 148 19.02 21.92 -8.67
CA ALA A 148 20.06 22.84 -8.22
C ALA A 148 21.04 23.20 -9.35
N ALA A 149 21.46 22.21 -10.16
CA ALA A 149 22.33 22.43 -11.32
C ALA A 149 21.66 23.32 -12.39
N SER A 150 20.35 23.11 -12.62
CA SER A 150 19.58 23.92 -13.56
C SER A 150 19.48 25.39 -13.10
N VAL A 151 19.23 25.62 -11.82
CA VAL A 151 19.18 26.97 -11.22
C VAL A 151 20.56 27.62 -11.29
N PHE A 152 21.63 26.90 -10.96
CA PHE A 152 23.00 27.41 -11.05
C PHE A 152 23.38 27.78 -12.47
N HIS A 153 23.04 26.94 -13.44
CA HIS A 153 23.28 27.21 -14.87
C HIS A 153 22.48 28.43 -15.34
N TYR A 154 21.21 28.54 -14.97
CA TYR A 154 20.37 29.68 -15.34
C TYR A 154 20.90 30.98 -14.77
N VAL A 155 21.31 31.02 -13.50
CA VAL A 155 21.83 32.23 -12.84
C VAL A 155 23.23 32.59 -13.33
N GLY A 156 24.11 31.58 -13.60
CA GLY A 156 25.51 31.81 -13.97
C GLY A 156 25.78 31.97 -15.45
N VAL A 157 24.97 31.37 -16.33
CA VAL A 157 25.28 31.25 -17.77
C VAL A 157 24.08 31.60 -18.68
N GLY A 158 22.85 31.32 -18.23
CA GLY A 158 21.67 31.22 -19.08
C GLY A 158 21.23 32.49 -19.83
N PRO A 159 21.10 33.68 -19.20
CA PRO A 159 20.57 34.86 -19.91
C PRO A 159 21.58 35.56 -20.86
N ASN A 160 22.89 35.50 -20.55
CA ASN A 160 23.88 36.31 -21.21
C ASN A 160 24.39 35.74 -22.55
N ARG A 161 24.18 34.45 -22.82
CA ARG A 161 24.63 33.81 -24.06
C ARG A 161 23.76 34.11 -25.29
N ALA A 162 22.47 34.34 -25.06
CA ALA A 162 21.53 34.64 -26.14
C ALA A 162 21.77 36.05 -26.73
N GLU A 163 22.26 36.99 -25.91
CA GLU A 163 22.56 38.36 -26.39
C GLU A 163 23.88 38.43 -27.18
N GLU A 164 24.91 37.63 -26.80
CA GLU A 164 26.18 37.57 -27.55
C GLU A 164 26.04 36.92 -28.94
N ASP A 165 25.15 35.93 -29.08
CA ASP A 165 24.93 35.24 -30.36
C ASP A 165 24.13 36.13 -31.36
N ASP A 166 23.21 36.97 -30.89
CA ASP A 166 22.43 37.90 -31.72
C ASP A 166 23.30 39.09 -32.24
N ASP A 167 24.20 39.61 -31.42
CA ASP A 167 25.10 40.68 -31.83
C ASP A 167 26.09 40.23 -32.93
N ASN A 168 26.52 38.97 -32.94
CA ASN A 168 27.37 38.43 -33.99
C ASN A 168 26.63 38.19 -35.32
N LEU A 169 25.35 37.87 -35.28
CA LEU A 169 24.55 37.65 -36.50
C LEU A 169 24.23 38.97 -37.25
N HIS A 170 24.14 40.09 -36.55
CA HIS A 170 23.88 41.38 -37.16
C HIS A 170 25.14 42.04 -37.78
N HIS A 171 26.36 41.68 -37.36
CA HIS A 171 27.59 42.24 -37.88
C HIS A 171 27.96 41.71 -39.28
N ASP A 172 27.57 40.49 -39.63
CA ASP A 172 27.89 39.89 -40.94
C ASP A 172 27.00 40.42 -42.09
N ASP A 173 25.79 40.92 -41.78
CA ASP A 173 24.86 41.44 -42.79
C ASP A 173 25.22 42.86 -43.28
N ASP A 174 25.95 43.62 -42.47
CA ASP A 174 26.35 45.00 -42.84
C ASP A 174 27.60 45.06 -43.76
N GLU A 175 28.42 43.99 -43.79
CA GLU A 175 29.62 43.94 -44.66
C GLU A 175 29.28 43.57 -46.11
N VAL A 176 28.14 42.90 -46.34
CA VAL A 176 27.73 42.48 -47.70
C VAL A 176 27.00 43.59 -48.50
N ARG A 177 26.69 44.74 -47.90
CA ARG A 177 25.91 45.84 -48.55
C ARG A 177 26.69 47.08 -48.88
N LYS A 178 28.02 47.06 -49.05
CA LYS A 178 28.77 48.20 -49.61
C LYS A 178 28.98 48.03 -51.13
N PRO A 179 28.56 48.98 -51.94
CA PRO A 179 28.65 48.94 -53.43
C PRO A 179 30.08 49.01 -53.95
#